data_aed29b4ab834cf0bdc864f1ef7048e89
#
_entry.id   aed29b4ab834cf0bdc864f1ef7048e89
#
_cell.length_a   1.000
_cell.length_b   1.000
_cell.length_c   1.000
_cell.angle_alpha   90.00
_cell.angle_beta   90.00
_cell.angle_gamma   90.00
#
_symmetry.space_group_name_H-M   'P 1'
#
loop_
_entity.id
_entity.type
_entity.pdbx_description
1 polymer ?
#
loop_
_entity_poly.entity_id
_entity_poly.type
_entity_poly.pdbx_seq_one_letter_code
_entity_poly.pdbx_strand_id
1 'polypeptide(L)'
;MAITENLIFTEPYFEAEMNHHTEGLEPVINTLRSDVSLKQEVQHMLVKFTSNTETLLHGDLHSGSVMCTDNETKIIDPEFGFYGPMGFDIGMLISNFLMAYFSQPGHRTENTLEQYQNWLLSII
;
A
#
# COMPACT_ATOMS: atom_id res chain seq x y z
N MET A 1 6.45 -11.24 -8.85
CA MET A 1 6.99 -11.55 -7.51
C MET A 1 8.28 -10.78 -7.23
N ALA A 2 9.38 -11.00 -7.91
CA ALA A 2 10.64 -10.26 -7.64
C ALA A 2 10.53 -8.73 -7.69
N ILE A 3 9.74 -8.15 -8.58
CA ILE A 3 9.49 -6.71 -8.66
C ILE A 3 8.77 -6.23 -7.41
N THR A 4 7.71 -6.91 -6.99
CA THR A 4 6.92 -6.57 -5.80
C THR A 4 7.76 -6.68 -4.52
N GLU A 5 8.60 -7.72 -4.41
CA GLU A 5 9.54 -7.90 -3.30
C GLU A 5 10.47 -6.69 -3.17
N ASN A 6 11.03 -6.25 -4.29
CA ASN A 6 11.97 -5.14 -4.31
C ASN A 6 11.29 -3.82 -3.96
N LEU A 7 10.18 -3.49 -4.64
CA LEU A 7 9.49 -2.21 -4.48
C LEU A 7 8.82 -2.03 -3.12
N ILE A 8 8.39 -3.11 -2.45
CA ILE A 8 7.65 -3.03 -1.18
C ILE A 8 8.55 -3.31 0.02
N PHE A 9 9.42 -4.31 -0.05
CA PHE A 9 10.16 -4.79 1.11
C PHE A 9 11.64 -4.38 1.13
N THR A 10 12.15 -3.79 0.05
CA THR A 10 13.58 -3.44 -0.04
C THR A 10 13.78 -1.94 -0.29
N GLU A 11 13.38 -1.44 -1.44
CA GLU A 11 13.72 -0.08 -1.88
C GLU A 11 13.27 1.02 -0.92
N PRO A 12 12.07 1.00 -0.29
CA PRO A 12 11.66 2.07 0.62
C PRO A 12 12.58 2.26 1.83
N TYR A 13 13.29 1.20 2.23
CA TYR A 13 14.12 1.16 3.44
C TYR A 13 15.61 1.37 3.17
N PHE A 14 16.01 1.52 1.92
CA PHE A 14 17.40 1.70 1.49
C PHE A 14 17.49 2.80 0.44
N GLU A 15 18.71 3.22 0.09
CA GLU A 15 18.91 4.04 -1.09
C GLU A 15 18.78 3.16 -2.34
N ALA A 16 17.91 3.56 -3.25
CA ALA A 16 17.67 2.87 -4.50
C ALA A 16 17.40 3.87 -5.63
N GLU A 17 17.77 3.50 -6.84
CA GLU A 17 17.65 4.35 -8.03
C GLU A 17 16.19 4.76 -8.33
N MET A 18 15.25 3.87 -8.05
CA MET A 18 13.81 4.09 -8.29
C MET A 18 13.12 4.90 -7.18
N ASN A 19 13.81 5.23 -6.09
CA ASN A 19 13.23 5.99 -4.99
C ASN A 19 13.12 7.47 -5.33
N HIS A 20 11.88 7.92 -5.53
CA HIS A 20 11.54 9.32 -5.66
C HIS A 20 10.64 9.76 -4.51
N HIS A 21 10.91 10.89 -3.92
CA HIS A 21 10.11 11.47 -2.84
C HIS A 21 9.96 12.98 -3.01
N THR A 22 8.93 13.52 -2.40
CA THR A 22 8.68 14.96 -2.40
C THR A 22 9.75 15.68 -1.58
N GLU A 23 10.21 16.82 -2.06
CA GLU A 23 11.15 17.71 -1.36
C GLU A 23 10.62 18.03 0.06
N GLY A 24 11.50 18.00 1.04
CA GLY A 24 11.17 18.25 2.44
C GLY A 24 10.85 16.99 3.26
N LEU A 25 10.79 15.81 2.66
CA LEU A 25 10.57 14.55 3.35
C LEU A 25 11.86 13.86 3.82
N GLU A 26 13.02 14.41 3.53
CA GLU A 26 14.33 13.84 3.86
C GLU A 26 14.48 13.45 5.35
N PRO A 27 14.01 14.26 6.34
CA PRO A 27 14.13 13.87 7.75
C PRO A 27 13.32 12.60 8.08
N VAL A 28 12.12 12.46 7.49
CA VAL A 28 11.26 11.29 7.69
C VAL A 28 11.89 10.06 7.06
N ILE A 29 12.38 10.18 5.82
CA ILE A 29 13.04 9.11 5.08
C ILE A 29 14.31 8.65 5.79
N ASN A 30 15.12 9.56 6.29
CA ASN A 30 16.32 9.24 7.05
C ASN A 30 15.99 8.50 8.36
N THR A 31 14.91 8.89 9.05
CA THR A 31 14.43 8.19 10.23
C THR A 31 14.03 6.75 9.88
N LEU A 32 13.23 6.56 8.85
CA LEU A 32 12.77 5.25 8.37
C LEU A 32 13.96 4.36 7.95
N ARG A 33 14.91 4.92 7.19
CA ARG A 33 16.09 4.20 6.71
C ARG A 33 17.11 3.89 7.80
N SER A 34 17.13 4.62 8.91
CA SER A 34 18.01 4.36 10.05
C SER A 34 17.41 3.39 11.08
N ASP A 35 16.13 3.09 11.00
CA ASP A 35 15.46 2.18 11.94
C ASP A 35 15.77 0.72 11.62
N VAL A 36 16.73 0.18 12.39
CA VAL A 36 17.17 -1.22 12.25
C VAL A 36 16.06 -2.20 12.66
N SER A 37 15.26 -1.87 13.67
CA SER A 37 14.17 -2.74 14.14
C SER A 37 13.08 -2.86 13.07
N LEU A 38 12.70 -1.74 12.48
CA LEU A 38 11.75 -1.72 11.35
C LEU A 38 12.26 -2.58 10.19
N LYS A 39 13.52 -2.44 9.80
CA LYS A 39 14.12 -3.25 8.73
C LYS A 39 14.08 -4.75 9.03
N GLN A 40 14.30 -5.16 10.27
CA GLN A 40 14.21 -6.56 10.68
C GLN A 40 12.78 -7.08 10.54
N GLU A 41 11.77 -6.33 10.99
CA GLU A 41 10.36 -6.72 10.84
C GLU A 41 9.93 -6.78 9.36
N VAL A 42 10.39 -5.85 8.54
CA VAL A 42 10.14 -5.87 7.09
C VAL A 42 10.73 -7.13 6.45
N GLN A 43 11.93 -7.55 6.86
CA GLN A 43 12.52 -8.80 6.36
C GLN A 43 11.74 -10.05 6.84
N HIS A 44 11.21 -10.05 8.06
CA HIS A 44 10.32 -11.12 8.51
C HIS A 44 9.03 -11.17 7.66
N MET A 45 8.48 -10.02 7.31
CA MET A 45 7.31 -9.96 6.41
C MET A 45 7.64 -10.43 5.00
N LEU A 46 8.82 -10.08 4.47
CA LEU A 46 9.29 -10.57 3.17
C LEU A 46 9.38 -12.11 3.15
N VAL A 47 9.93 -12.72 4.22
CA VAL A 47 9.97 -14.19 4.32
C VAL A 47 8.58 -14.79 4.29
N LYS A 48 7.61 -14.22 5.02
CA LYS A 48 6.21 -14.67 4.97
C LYS A 48 5.60 -14.48 3.58
N PHE A 49 5.84 -13.33 2.96
CA PHE A 49 5.36 -13.02 1.62
C PHE A 49 5.85 -14.03 0.58
N THR A 50 7.11 -14.44 0.65
CA THR A 50 7.72 -15.38 -0.31
C THR A 50 7.46 -16.84 -0.02
N SER A 51 7.13 -17.21 1.25
CA SER A 51 6.96 -18.61 1.66
C SER A 51 5.52 -19.06 1.82
N ASN A 52 4.56 -18.13 2.06
CA ASN A 52 3.15 -18.47 2.28
C ASN A 52 2.37 -18.39 0.97
N THR A 53 2.15 -19.52 0.33
CA THR A 53 1.38 -19.61 -0.93
C THR A 53 -0.07 -20.03 -0.67
N GLU A 54 -0.82 -19.17 0.03
CA GLU A 54 -2.17 -19.49 0.54
C GLU A 54 -3.24 -19.43 -0.56
N THR A 55 -3.16 -18.41 -1.44
CA THR A 55 -4.16 -18.20 -2.48
C THR A 55 -3.55 -17.48 -3.69
N LEU A 56 -4.29 -17.49 -4.80
CA LEU A 56 -3.98 -16.62 -5.94
C LEU A 56 -4.37 -15.19 -5.58
N LEU A 57 -3.38 -14.31 -5.56
CA LEU A 57 -3.53 -12.89 -5.30
C LEU A 57 -3.74 -12.10 -6.58
N HIS A 58 -4.32 -10.93 -6.46
CA HIS A 58 -4.32 -9.90 -7.50
C HIS A 58 -2.92 -9.32 -7.72
N GLY A 59 -2.18 -9.11 -6.63
CA GLY A 59 -0.79 -8.66 -6.61
C GLY A 59 -0.60 -7.14 -6.69
N ASP A 60 -1.66 -6.39 -7.03
CA ASP A 60 -1.71 -4.91 -7.04
C ASP A 60 -3.15 -4.43 -6.78
N LEU A 61 -3.75 -4.89 -5.68
CA LEU A 61 -5.13 -4.54 -5.34
C LEU A 61 -5.23 -3.16 -4.70
N HIS A 62 -5.80 -2.23 -5.40
CA HIS A 62 -6.07 -0.86 -4.92
C HIS A 62 -7.46 -0.38 -5.39
N SER A 63 -7.92 0.79 -4.93
CA SER A 63 -9.25 1.30 -5.28
C SER A 63 -9.48 1.51 -6.78
N GLY A 64 -8.42 1.76 -7.55
CA GLY A 64 -8.48 1.87 -9.01
C GLY A 64 -8.70 0.54 -9.74
N SER A 65 -8.42 -0.59 -9.07
CA SER A 65 -8.67 -1.94 -9.61
C SER A 65 -10.08 -2.45 -9.28
N VAL A 66 -10.92 -1.62 -8.64
CA VAL A 66 -12.28 -1.98 -8.24
C VAL A 66 -13.30 -1.13 -9.01
N MET A 67 -14.12 -1.78 -9.83
CA MET A 67 -15.23 -1.15 -10.56
C MET A 67 -16.54 -1.48 -9.88
N CYS A 68 -17.29 -0.46 -9.50
CA CYS A 68 -18.59 -0.61 -8.83
C CYS A 68 -19.72 0.01 -9.66
N THR A 69 -20.86 -0.67 -9.67
CA THR A 69 -22.16 -0.13 -10.06
C THR A 69 -23.14 -0.33 -8.91
N ASP A 70 -24.38 0.13 -9.06
CA ASP A 70 -25.43 -0.06 -8.04
C ASP A 70 -25.72 -1.56 -7.75
N ASN A 71 -25.39 -2.45 -8.67
CA ASN A 71 -25.76 -3.85 -8.59
C ASN A 71 -24.59 -4.83 -8.67
N GLU A 72 -23.38 -4.36 -8.99
CA GLU A 72 -22.26 -5.25 -9.29
C GLU A 72 -20.93 -4.60 -8.90
N THR A 73 -20.01 -5.41 -8.35
CA THR A 73 -18.62 -5.02 -8.12
C THR A 73 -17.70 -6.00 -8.84
N LYS A 74 -16.75 -5.49 -9.59
CA LYS A 74 -15.72 -6.28 -10.29
C LYS A 74 -14.33 -5.79 -9.93
N ILE A 75 -13.42 -6.73 -9.75
CA ILE A 75 -12.00 -6.48 -9.68
C ILE A 75 -11.41 -6.72 -11.07
N ILE A 76 -10.59 -5.79 -11.54
CA ILE A 76 -9.97 -5.77 -12.85
C ILE A 76 -8.46 -5.67 -12.74
N ASP A 77 -7.76 -5.97 -13.82
CA ASP A 77 -6.32 -5.78 -13.99
C ASP A 77 -5.42 -6.64 -13.08
N PRO A 78 -5.63 -7.98 -13.04
CA PRO A 78 -4.82 -8.88 -12.21
C PRO A 78 -3.48 -9.27 -12.86
N GLU A 79 -2.84 -8.37 -13.61
CA GLU A 79 -1.64 -8.68 -14.40
C GLU A 79 -0.42 -9.07 -13.54
N PHE A 80 -0.40 -8.64 -12.28
CA PHE A 80 0.64 -8.99 -11.30
C PHE A 80 0.29 -10.22 -10.45
N GLY A 81 -0.72 -10.98 -10.85
CA GLY A 81 -1.23 -12.12 -10.08
C GLY A 81 -0.16 -13.18 -9.77
N PHE A 82 -0.09 -13.62 -8.52
CA PHE A 82 0.78 -14.70 -8.05
C PHE A 82 0.18 -15.41 -6.85
N TYR A 83 0.71 -16.59 -6.50
CA TYR A 83 0.33 -17.28 -5.26
C TYR A 83 1.10 -16.70 -4.08
N GLY A 84 0.39 -16.23 -3.06
CA GLY A 84 0.97 -15.59 -1.88
C GLY A 84 0.02 -15.55 -0.69
N PRO A 85 0.41 -14.82 0.40
CA PRO A 85 -0.40 -14.70 1.61
C PRO A 85 -1.62 -13.83 1.35
N MET A 86 -2.81 -14.33 1.67
CA MET A 86 -4.10 -13.65 1.44
C MET A 86 -4.15 -12.24 2.04
N GLY A 87 -3.49 -12.01 3.17
CA GLY A 87 -3.41 -10.72 3.83
C GLY A 87 -2.71 -9.63 3.03
N PHE A 88 -1.95 -9.97 1.99
CA PHE A 88 -1.24 -9.00 1.17
C PHE A 88 -2.21 -8.08 0.41
N ASP A 89 -3.09 -8.63 -0.41
CA ASP A 89 -4.06 -7.85 -1.17
C ASP A 89 -5.03 -7.06 -0.28
N ILE A 90 -5.47 -7.68 0.82
CA ILE A 90 -6.33 -7.03 1.81
C ILE A 90 -5.61 -5.81 2.42
N GLY A 91 -4.35 -6.00 2.82
CA GLY A 91 -3.51 -4.93 3.37
C GLY A 91 -3.26 -3.80 2.36
N MET A 92 -3.00 -4.14 1.10
CA MET A 92 -2.83 -3.17 0.01
C MET A 92 -4.08 -2.30 -0.18
N LEU A 93 -5.27 -2.90 -0.24
CA LEU A 93 -6.52 -2.16 -0.41
C LEU A 93 -6.82 -1.25 0.79
N ILE A 94 -6.68 -1.76 2.02
CA ILE A 94 -6.84 -0.97 3.24
C ILE A 94 -5.85 0.20 3.27
N SER A 95 -4.58 -0.05 2.96
CA SER A 95 -3.54 0.98 2.92
C SER A 95 -3.85 2.07 1.91
N ASN A 96 -4.44 1.72 0.77
CA ASN A 96 -4.85 2.68 -0.25
C ASN A 96 -5.92 3.65 0.29
N PHE A 97 -6.93 3.17 1.04
CA PHE A 97 -7.91 4.03 1.70
C PHE A 97 -7.30 4.88 2.83
N LEU A 98 -6.38 4.34 3.61
CA LEU A 98 -5.66 5.11 4.63
C LEU A 98 -4.80 6.22 4.01
N MET A 99 -4.08 5.94 2.92
CA MET A 99 -3.34 6.98 2.18
C MET A 99 -4.29 8.05 1.64
N ALA A 100 -5.45 7.66 1.09
CA ALA A 100 -6.46 8.60 0.65
C ALA A 100 -6.98 9.47 1.82
N TYR A 101 -7.21 8.89 3.01
CA TYR A 101 -7.60 9.61 4.21
C TYR A 101 -6.58 10.69 4.60
N PHE A 102 -5.32 10.33 4.69
CA PHE A 102 -4.25 11.26 5.08
C PHE A 102 -3.95 12.33 4.02
N SER A 103 -4.24 12.08 2.75
CA SER A 103 -4.05 13.05 1.67
C SER A 103 -5.15 14.13 1.61
N GLN A 104 -6.31 13.92 2.24
CA GLN A 104 -7.46 14.85 2.15
C GLN A 104 -7.12 16.31 2.51
N PRO A 105 -6.26 16.63 3.51
CA PRO A 105 -5.90 18.02 3.79
C PRO A 105 -5.29 18.79 2.60
N GLY A 106 -4.64 18.07 1.68
CA GLY A 106 -4.09 18.66 0.45
C GLY A 106 -5.11 18.88 -0.68
N HIS A 107 -6.31 18.30 -0.56
CA HIS A 107 -7.29 18.27 -1.65
C HIS A 107 -8.64 18.92 -1.30
N ARG A 108 -8.95 19.11 -0.02
CA ARG A 108 -10.25 19.55 0.45
C ARG A 108 -10.18 20.83 1.27
N THR A 109 -11.27 21.61 1.22
CA THR A 109 -11.47 22.75 2.12
C THR A 109 -11.85 22.24 3.51
N GLU A 110 -11.59 23.05 4.55
CA GLU A 110 -11.92 22.70 5.94
C GLU A 110 -13.38 22.24 6.12
N ASN A 111 -14.33 22.85 5.41
CA ASN A 111 -15.76 22.53 5.51
C ASN A 111 -16.15 21.12 5.01
N THR A 112 -15.31 20.48 4.20
CA THR A 112 -15.59 19.15 3.61
C THR A 112 -14.58 18.10 4.05
N LEU A 113 -13.49 18.51 4.68
CA LEU A 113 -12.38 17.61 5.07
C LEU A 113 -12.86 16.47 5.99
N GLU A 114 -13.49 16.83 7.11
CA GLU A 114 -13.94 15.84 8.10
C GLU A 114 -14.97 14.88 7.50
N GLN A 115 -15.88 15.38 6.68
CA GLN A 115 -16.88 14.53 6.02
C GLN A 115 -16.23 13.47 5.13
N TYR A 116 -15.26 13.86 4.31
CA TYR A 116 -14.57 12.92 3.42
C TYR A 116 -13.67 11.95 4.19
N GLN A 117 -13.00 12.40 5.22
CA GLN A 117 -12.19 11.54 6.08
C GLN A 117 -13.05 10.49 6.79
N ASN A 118 -14.18 10.88 7.35
CA ASN A 118 -15.11 9.96 8.00
C ASN A 118 -15.72 8.97 6.99
N TRP A 119 -16.03 9.42 5.78
CA TRP A 119 -16.49 8.53 4.72
C TRP A 119 -15.44 7.48 4.35
N LEU A 120 -14.18 7.86 4.15
CA LEU A 120 -13.09 6.93 3.85
C LEU A 120 -12.90 5.89 4.96
N LEU A 121 -12.94 6.30 6.24
CA LEU A 121 -12.86 5.38 7.37
C LEU A 121 -14.06 4.43 7.46
N SER A 122 -15.22 4.81 6.97
CA SER A 122 -16.41 3.95 6.97
C SER A 122 -16.34 2.80 5.95
N ILE A 123 -15.38 2.83 5.03
CA ILE A 123 -15.16 1.79 4.03
C ILE A 123 -14.29 0.64 4.59
N ILE A 124 -13.42 0.94 5.55
CA ILE A 124 -12.50 0.00 6.20
C ILE A 124 -13.19 -0.72 7.35
#